data_5cb25be2d2d89b0d421c992d4bd9b825
#
_entry.id   5cb25be2d2d89b0d421c992d4bd9b825
#
_cell.length_a   1.000
_cell.length_b   1.000
_cell.length_c   1.000
_cell.angle_alpha   90.00
_cell.angle_beta   90.00
_cell.angle_gamma   90.00
#
_symmetry.space_group_name_H-M   'P 1'
#
loop_
_entity.id
_entity.type
_entity.pdbx_description
1 polymer ?
#
loop_
_entity_poly.entity_id
_entity_poly.type
_entity_poly.pdbx_seq_one_letter_code
_entity_poly.pdbx_strand_id
1 'polypeptide(L)'
;MESLKTEKNVNDKALIALSKFNEGYNCTQAIVYSFADEMGVDRDLLLTLALGFGVGMGRKQEVCGAISGAVMAISAIYGKQNSKDNSQTYKNIQLLIDGFTEEKGSIKCLDLLSGCNLLTDEGQCEFKEKKLRSRCESYIELVCHILQKDFINKEAENNRIKEMVKQRYSELALNSNELKSDSCCDTTPVVQSNKSNSGCCTVPAAPSNKVFSIMSEDYSKLKGYEPDADLGAGCGLPTQYAGIREGDTVVDLGSGAGNDCFIAREEVGETGRIIGIDFSHGMIEKARKNTAKRGFKNIEFIEGDIENIPLPGSSVDVVVSNCVLNLLPQKDKIFKEIYRVLKPEAHFCVSDVVLNGVFPQTFTDNAAMYVGCIASAIQIDDYIEEIKKAGFKFIEVKQTKTIILPDDFLHEHLDEVTIQKYKTENVGVVSITVTGQKSLS
;
A
#
# COMPACT_ATOMS: atom_id res chain seq x y z
N MET A 1 -23.72 15.11 30.41
CA MET A 1 -24.27 15.50 29.09
C MET A 1 -23.57 16.78 28.68
N GLU A 2 -22.43 16.66 28.05
CA GLU A 2 -21.74 17.77 27.40
C GLU A 2 -21.20 17.27 26.07
N SER A 3 -21.69 17.93 25.07
CA SER A 3 -21.62 17.68 23.64
C SER A 3 -20.20 17.46 23.13
N LEU A 4 -19.98 16.33 22.47
CA LEU A 4 -18.99 16.17 21.41
C LEU A 4 -19.29 17.21 20.32
N LYS A 5 -18.66 18.37 20.39
CA LYS A 5 -18.49 19.27 19.26
C LYS A 5 -17.46 18.66 18.35
N THR A 6 -17.92 17.89 17.36
CA THR A 6 -17.13 17.56 16.18
C THR A 6 -16.57 18.85 15.60
N GLU A 7 -15.27 19.02 15.62
CA GLU A 7 -14.56 20.03 14.85
C GLU A 7 -15.00 19.89 13.40
N LYS A 8 -15.72 20.88 12.89
CA LYS A 8 -16.06 20.98 11.47
C LYS A 8 -14.76 21.14 10.71
N ASN A 9 -14.31 20.06 10.12
CA ASN A 9 -13.15 20.04 9.27
C ASN A 9 -13.39 21.01 8.10
N VAL A 10 -12.58 22.06 7.99
CA VAL A 10 -12.67 23.11 6.96
C VAL A 10 -12.55 22.55 5.54
N ASN A 11 -12.27 21.24 5.42
CA ASN A 11 -12.04 20.50 4.18
C ASN A 11 -13.16 19.52 3.82
N ASP A 12 -14.39 19.72 4.30
CA ASP A 12 -15.53 18.88 3.91
C ASP A 12 -15.96 19.23 2.48
N LYS A 13 -15.56 18.39 1.53
CA LYS A 13 -15.86 18.54 0.10
C LYS A 13 -17.37 18.57 -0.19
N ALA A 14 -18.15 17.85 0.61
CA ALA A 14 -19.62 17.86 0.49
C ALA A 14 -20.19 19.25 0.80
N LEU A 15 -19.70 19.92 1.85
CA LEU A 15 -20.16 21.28 2.18
C LEU A 15 -19.78 22.27 1.08
N ILE A 16 -18.59 22.18 0.49
CA ILE A 16 -18.16 23.03 -0.61
C ILE A 16 -19.05 22.79 -1.85
N ALA A 17 -19.29 21.52 -2.21
CA ALA A 17 -20.14 21.17 -3.35
C ALA A 17 -21.59 21.65 -3.17
N LEU A 18 -22.18 21.45 -1.98
CA LEU A 18 -23.52 21.92 -1.66
C LEU A 18 -23.62 23.45 -1.70
N SER A 19 -22.59 24.16 -1.20
CA SER A 19 -22.55 25.61 -1.31
C SER A 19 -22.62 26.06 -2.77
N LYS A 20 -21.78 25.46 -3.64
CA LYS A 20 -21.78 25.79 -5.08
C LYS A 20 -23.07 25.42 -5.78
N PHE A 21 -23.66 24.28 -5.44
CA PHE A 21 -24.98 23.90 -5.96
C PHE A 21 -26.06 24.92 -5.55
N ASN A 22 -26.00 25.43 -4.33
CA ASN A 22 -26.92 26.47 -3.83
C ASN A 22 -26.67 27.85 -4.45
N GLU A 23 -25.46 28.16 -4.88
CA GLU A 23 -25.13 29.37 -5.65
C GLU A 23 -25.67 29.31 -7.10
N GLY A 24 -26.21 28.17 -7.55
CA GLY A 24 -26.82 28.01 -8.87
C GLY A 24 -26.03 27.21 -9.87
N TYR A 25 -24.86 26.70 -9.51
CA TYR A 25 -24.13 25.74 -10.33
C TYR A 25 -24.93 24.42 -10.43
N ASN A 26 -24.76 23.68 -11.53
CA ASN A 26 -25.36 22.36 -11.64
C ASN A 26 -24.60 21.29 -10.82
N CYS A 27 -25.21 20.10 -10.65
CA CYS A 27 -24.66 19.04 -9.83
C CYS A 27 -23.26 18.57 -10.28
N THR A 28 -22.96 18.55 -11.59
CA THR A 28 -21.62 18.20 -12.10
C THR A 28 -20.62 19.29 -11.76
N GLN A 29 -20.96 20.55 -12.00
CA GLN A 29 -20.10 21.69 -11.69
C GLN A 29 -19.78 21.77 -10.18
N ALA A 30 -20.78 21.51 -9.33
CA ALA A 30 -20.60 21.50 -7.89
C ALA A 30 -19.55 20.47 -7.43
N ILE A 31 -19.61 19.26 -7.97
CA ILE A 31 -18.64 18.20 -7.68
C ILE A 31 -17.23 18.59 -8.16
N VAL A 32 -17.06 18.91 -9.44
CA VAL A 32 -15.71 19.19 -9.98
C VAL A 32 -15.08 20.43 -9.34
N TYR A 33 -15.90 21.42 -8.93
CA TYR A 33 -15.40 22.57 -8.20
C TYR A 33 -14.80 22.19 -6.84
N SER A 34 -15.50 21.30 -6.11
CA SER A 34 -15.06 20.90 -4.78
C SER A 34 -13.79 20.06 -4.79
N PHE A 35 -13.51 19.34 -5.89
CA PHE A 35 -12.32 18.49 -6.06
C PHE A 35 -11.27 19.07 -7.02
N ALA A 36 -11.37 20.33 -7.41
CA ALA A 36 -10.49 20.95 -8.41
C ALA A 36 -9.00 20.90 -8.03
N ASP A 37 -8.70 21.05 -6.74
CA ASP A 37 -7.32 21.01 -6.25
C ASP A 37 -6.71 19.61 -6.39
N GLU A 38 -7.45 18.56 -6.06
CA GLU A 38 -7.03 17.17 -6.22
C GLU A 38 -6.94 16.76 -7.70
N MET A 39 -7.80 17.32 -8.53
CA MET A 39 -7.77 17.11 -9.99
C MET A 39 -6.56 17.77 -10.64
N GLY A 40 -5.96 18.79 -10.03
CA GLY A 40 -4.84 19.54 -10.59
C GLY A 40 -5.19 20.29 -11.88
N VAL A 41 -6.48 20.66 -12.06
CA VAL A 41 -7.00 21.33 -13.27
C VAL A 41 -7.57 22.69 -12.90
N ASP A 42 -7.40 23.66 -13.79
CA ASP A 42 -7.95 25.01 -13.63
C ASP A 42 -9.47 24.96 -13.41
N ARG A 43 -9.94 25.69 -12.39
CA ARG A 43 -11.35 25.68 -11.95
C ARG A 43 -12.31 26.22 -13.00
N ASP A 44 -11.94 27.27 -13.73
CA ASP A 44 -12.82 27.89 -14.72
C ASP A 44 -12.97 26.97 -15.94
N LEU A 45 -11.87 26.30 -16.33
CA LEU A 45 -11.91 25.27 -17.36
C LEU A 45 -12.81 24.09 -16.93
N LEU A 46 -12.66 23.60 -15.69
CA LEU A 46 -13.50 22.52 -15.16
C LEU A 46 -14.98 22.90 -15.17
N LEU A 47 -15.34 24.09 -14.68
CA LEU A 47 -16.71 24.56 -14.66
C LEU A 47 -17.29 24.67 -16.06
N THR A 48 -16.49 25.10 -17.04
CA THR A 48 -16.90 25.18 -18.45
C THR A 48 -17.17 23.81 -19.05
N LEU A 49 -16.24 22.85 -18.85
CA LEU A 49 -16.37 21.48 -19.35
C LEU A 49 -17.51 20.73 -18.68
N ALA A 50 -17.74 20.95 -17.38
CA ALA A 50 -18.78 20.28 -16.59
C ALA A 50 -20.20 20.80 -16.87
N LEU A 51 -20.36 21.97 -17.52
CA LEU A 51 -21.65 22.60 -17.74
C LEU A 51 -22.65 21.67 -18.46
N GLY A 52 -22.21 21.03 -19.52
CA GLY A 52 -23.07 20.17 -20.37
C GLY A 52 -23.53 18.88 -19.70
N PHE A 53 -22.89 18.45 -18.60
CA PHE A 53 -23.23 17.21 -17.91
C PHE A 53 -24.31 17.39 -16.83
N GLY A 54 -24.66 18.64 -16.49
CA GLY A 54 -25.69 18.94 -15.50
C GLY A 54 -27.07 18.43 -15.88
N VAL A 55 -27.88 18.11 -14.86
CA VAL A 55 -29.26 17.59 -14.98
C VAL A 55 -29.34 16.35 -15.89
N GLY A 56 -28.36 15.47 -15.79
CA GLY A 56 -28.28 14.24 -16.56
C GLY A 56 -28.05 14.50 -18.07
N MET A 57 -26.91 15.07 -18.44
CA MET A 57 -26.53 15.38 -19.81
C MET A 57 -27.48 16.42 -20.47
N GLY A 58 -27.31 17.70 -20.12
CA GLY A 58 -28.03 18.79 -20.74
C GLY A 58 -29.57 18.70 -20.58
N ARG A 59 -30.05 18.28 -19.42
CA ARG A 59 -31.46 18.05 -19.07
C ARG A 59 -32.13 16.85 -19.72
N LYS A 60 -31.41 15.97 -20.39
CA LYS A 60 -31.97 14.71 -20.91
C LYS A 60 -32.28 13.69 -19.82
N GLN A 61 -31.88 13.98 -18.58
CA GLN A 61 -32.11 13.13 -17.40
C GLN A 61 -31.58 11.71 -17.54
N GLU A 62 -30.47 11.57 -18.29
CA GLU A 62 -29.67 10.35 -18.38
C GLU A 62 -28.82 10.17 -17.10
N VAL A 63 -27.50 10.02 -17.18
CA VAL A 63 -26.64 9.83 -16.01
C VAL A 63 -26.70 11.05 -15.08
N CYS A 64 -26.86 10.81 -13.78
CA CYS A 64 -26.89 11.85 -12.76
C CYS A 64 -25.63 12.72 -12.83
N GLY A 65 -25.79 14.04 -12.78
CA GLY A 65 -24.66 14.97 -12.89
C GLY A 65 -23.68 14.87 -11.74
N ALA A 66 -24.09 14.44 -10.54
CA ALA A 66 -23.16 14.16 -9.45
C ALA A 66 -22.22 13.01 -9.82
N ILE A 67 -22.76 11.93 -10.41
CA ILE A 67 -21.95 10.80 -10.93
C ILE A 67 -21.02 11.28 -12.05
N SER A 68 -21.54 12.05 -13.01
CA SER A 68 -20.70 12.58 -14.10
C SER A 68 -19.52 13.41 -13.58
N GLY A 69 -19.76 14.25 -12.57
CA GLY A 69 -18.70 15.03 -11.91
C GLY A 69 -17.67 14.16 -11.21
N ALA A 70 -18.11 13.09 -10.54
CA ALA A 70 -17.21 12.14 -9.90
C ALA A 70 -16.38 11.33 -10.91
N VAL A 71 -16.97 10.94 -12.03
CA VAL A 71 -16.22 10.29 -13.14
C VAL A 71 -15.13 11.22 -13.67
N MET A 72 -15.43 12.52 -13.84
CA MET A 72 -14.42 13.51 -14.22
C MET A 72 -13.32 13.62 -13.17
N ALA A 73 -13.66 13.65 -11.88
CA ALA A 73 -12.68 13.73 -10.80
C ALA A 73 -11.77 12.48 -10.76
N ILE A 74 -12.34 11.28 -10.79
CA ILE A 74 -11.57 10.03 -10.84
C ILE A 74 -10.67 9.98 -12.09
N SER A 75 -11.18 10.42 -13.23
CA SER A 75 -10.41 10.43 -14.48
C SER A 75 -9.22 11.40 -14.41
N ALA A 76 -9.38 12.57 -13.78
CA ALA A 76 -8.30 13.53 -13.62
C ALA A 76 -7.23 13.06 -12.62
N ILE A 77 -7.66 12.43 -11.51
CA ILE A 77 -6.76 11.96 -10.44
C ILE A 77 -5.99 10.72 -10.85
N TYR A 78 -6.66 9.75 -11.48
CA TYR A 78 -6.09 8.42 -11.79
C TYR A 78 -5.73 8.23 -13.27
N GLY A 79 -6.23 9.08 -14.16
CA GLY A 79 -5.95 9.00 -15.59
C GLY A 79 -4.51 9.41 -15.88
N LYS A 80 -3.71 8.50 -16.45
CA LYS A 80 -2.33 8.80 -16.86
C LYS A 80 -2.34 9.44 -18.25
N GLN A 81 -1.77 10.64 -18.36
CA GLN A 81 -1.54 11.25 -19.66
C GLN A 81 -0.69 10.33 -20.54
N ASN A 82 -1.13 10.12 -21.78
CA ASN A 82 -0.48 9.26 -22.77
C ASN A 82 -0.45 7.75 -22.45
N SER A 83 -1.15 7.27 -21.46
CA SER A 83 -1.33 5.83 -21.22
C SER A 83 -2.39 5.26 -22.15
N LYS A 84 -2.10 4.11 -22.76
CA LYS A 84 -3.11 3.30 -23.46
C LYS A 84 -3.86 2.37 -22.50
N ASP A 85 -3.35 2.16 -21.29
CA ASP A 85 -3.97 1.36 -20.25
C ASP A 85 -4.75 2.23 -19.26
N ASN A 86 -6.06 2.22 -19.39
CA ASN A 86 -7.00 2.92 -18.52
C ASN A 86 -7.74 1.96 -17.57
N SER A 87 -7.31 0.71 -17.46
CA SER A 87 -8.04 -0.35 -16.73
C SER A 87 -8.28 0.02 -15.27
N GLN A 88 -7.31 0.62 -14.59
CA GLN A 88 -7.47 1.04 -13.19
C GLN A 88 -8.46 2.21 -13.03
N THR A 89 -8.40 3.20 -13.92
CA THR A 89 -9.36 4.32 -13.92
C THR A 89 -10.78 3.80 -14.12
N TYR A 90 -10.98 2.87 -15.06
CA TYR A 90 -12.30 2.28 -15.31
C TYR A 90 -12.80 1.43 -14.13
N LYS A 91 -11.93 0.67 -13.46
CA LYS A 91 -12.30 -0.04 -12.23
C LYS A 91 -12.75 0.91 -11.12
N ASN A 92 -12.05 2.01 -10.92
CA ASN A 92 -12.42 3.01 -9.93
C ASN A 92 -13.78 3.64 -10.25
N ILE A 93 -14.06 3.93 -11.53
CA ILE A 93 -15.35 4.44 -11.97
C ILE A 93 -16.45 3.41 -11.73
N GLN A 94 -16.21 2.13 -12.03
CA GLN A 94 -17.16 1.04 -11.75
C GLN A 94 -17.47 0.94 -10.25
N LEU A 95 -16.48 0.96 -9.38
CA LEU A 95 -16.67 0.94 -7.91
C LEU A 95 -17.54 2.12 -7.44
N LEU A 96 -17.32 3.32 -7.95
CA LEU A 96 -18.17 4.48 -7.65
C LEU A 96 -19.62 4.24 -8.07
N ILE A 97 -19.82 3.76 -9.31
CA ILE A 97 -21.14 3.53 -9.89
C ILE A 97 -21.89 2.45 -9.11
N ASP A 98 -21.21 1.34 -8.82
CA ASP A 98 -21.78 0.20 -8.09
C ASP A 98 -22.19 0.62 -6.66
N GLY A 99 -21.30 1.29 -5.92
CA GLY A 99 -21.59 1.78 -4.56
C GLY A 99 -22.74 2.79 -4.52
N PHE A 100 -22.79 3.70 -5.49
CA PHE A 100 -23.91 4.62 -5.59
C PHE A 100 -25.23 3.91 -5.95
N THR A 101 -25.17 2.92 -6.88
CA THR A 101 -26.33 2.16 -7.32
C THR A 101 -26.90 1.29 -6.21
N GLU A 102 -26.03 0.68 -5.42
CA GLU A 102 -26.43 -0.11 -4.24
C GLU A 102 -27.23 0.74 -3.24
N GLU A 103 -26.83 2.00 -3.03
CA GLU A 103 -27.49 2.88 -2.06
C GLU A 103 -28.76 3.57 -2.62
N LYS A 104 -28.76 3.91 -3.91
CA LYS A 104 -29.84 4.77 -4.52
C LYS A 104 -30.67 4.05 -5.58
N GLY A 105 -30.32 2.82 -5.96
CA GLY A 105 -31.06 1.96 -6.88
C GLY A 105 -30.88 2.28 -8.36
N SER A 106 -30.37 3.45 -8.73
CA SER A 106 -30.15 3.86 -10.13
C SER A 106 -29.11 4.97 -10.21
N ILE A 107 -28.48 5.12 -11.38
CA ILE A 107 -27.65 6.30 -11.71
C ILE A 107 -28.37 7.27 -12.66
N LYS A 108 -29.56 6.92 -13.17
CA LYS A 108 -30.31 7.77 -14.08
C LYS A 108 -31.01 8.91 -13.35
N CYS A 109 -30.80 10.13 -13.81
CA CYS A 109 -31.40 11.32 -13.24
C CYS A 109 -32.93 11.25 -13.21
N LEU A 110 -33.57 10.70 -14.25
CA LEU A 110 -35.02 10.55 -14.31
C LEU A 110 -35.54 9.61 -13.21
N ASP A 111 -34.91 8.45 -13.02
CA ASP A 111 -35.28 7.45 -12.01
C ASP A 111 -35.09 8.01 -10.60
N LEU A 112 -33.95 8.67 -10.36
CA LEU A 112 -33.59 9.30 -9.10
C LEU A 112 -34.56 10.42 -8.71
N LEU A 113 -35.19 11.06 -9.68
CA LEU A 113 -36.27 12.04 -9.50
C LEU A 113 -37.67 11.43 -9.57
N SER A 114 -37.79 10.09 -9.45
CA SER A 114 -39.08 9.38 -9.46
C SER A 114 -39.90 9.63 -10.72
N GLY A 115 -39.28 9.72 -11.88
CA GLY A 115 -39.91 9.93 -13.16
C GLY A 115 -40.34 11.38 -13.43
N CYS A 116 -39.99 12.33 -12.57
CA CYS A 116 -40.28 13.74 -12.78
C CYS A 116 -39.55 14.26 -14.04
N ASN A 117 -40.27 14.56 -15.11
CA ASN A 117 -39.70 14.95 -16.41
C ASN A 117 -39.42 16.47 -16.46
N LEU A 118 -38.17 16.87 -16.28
CA LEU A 118 -37.73 18.28 -16.30
C LEU A 118 -37.71 18.92 -17.70
N LEU A 119 -38.05 18.17 -18.76
CA LEU A 119 -38.18 18.72 -20.10
C LEU A 119 -39.56 19.37 -20.34
N THR A 120 -40.54 19.13 -19.44
CA THR A 120 -41.89 19.68 -19.54
C THR A 120 -42.12 20.71 -18.47
N ASP A 121 -43.04 21.66 -18.72
CA ASP A 121 -43.42 22.69 -17.75
C ASP A 121 -44.10 22.06 -16.50
N GLU A 122 -44.93 21.03 -16.72
CA GLU A 122 -45.55 20.26 -15.65
C GLU A 122 -44.52 19.62 -14.73
N GLY A 123 -43.49 18.95 -15.32
CA GLY A 123 -42.43 18.33 -14.56
C GLY A 123 -41.57 19.34 -13.78
N GLN A 124 -41.35 20.54 -14.35
CA GLN A 124 -40.63 21.61 -13.63
C GLN A 124 -41.46 22.16 -12.45
N CYS A 125 -42.78 22.25 -12.58
CA CYS A 125 -43.68 22.57 -11.47
C CYS A 125 -43.64 21.48 -10.41
N GLU A 126 -43.80 20.21 -10.81
CA GLU A 126 -43.73 19.06 -9.91
C GLU A 126 -42.41 19.01 -9.13
N PHE A 127 -41.27 19.25 -9.79
CA PHE A 127 -39.96 19.32 -9.16
C PHE A 127 -39.89 20.33 -8.02
N LYS A 128 -40.48 21.51 -8.23
CA LYS A 128 -40.54 22.58 -7.24
C LYS A 128 -41.51 22.25 -6.08
N GLU A 129 -42.72 21.80 -6.42
CA GLU A 129 -43.78 21.47 -5.45
C GLU A 129 -43.36 20.32 -4.53
N LYS A 130 -42.78 19.27 -5.10
CA LYS A 130 -42.29 18.11 -4.34
C LYS A 130 -40.93 18.34 -3.70
N LYS A 131 -40.31 19.52 -3.85
CA LYS A 131 -38.98 19.88 -3.32
C LYS A 131 -37.91 18.88 -3.70
N LEU A 132 -37.94 18.34 -4.92
CA LEU A 132 -37.02 17.27 -5.37
C LEU A 132 -35.54 17.71 -5.45
N ARG A 133 -35.28 19.02 -5.35
CA ARG A 133 -33.91 19.56 -5.23
C ARG A 133 -33.14 18.94 -4.06
N SER A 134 -33.80 18.68 -2.92
CA SER A 134 -33.17 18.07 -1.76
C SER A 134 -32.61 16.65 -2.06
N ARG A 135 -33.21 15.93 -3.02
CA ARG A 135 -32.64 14.67 -3.48
C ARG A 135 -31.31 14.89 -4.21
N CYS A 136 -31.24 15.89 -5.08
CA CYS A 136 -29.98 16.23 -5.77
C CYS A 136 -28.90 16.61 -4.77
N GLU A 137 -29.26 17.33 -3.69
CA GLU A 137 -28.33 17.67 -2.60
C GLU A 137 -27.80 16.40 -1.91
N SER A 138 -28.67 15.44 -1.57
CA SER A 138 -28.26 14.18 -0.97
C SER A 138 -27.39 13.31 -1.90
N TYR A 139 -27.58 13.39 -3.21
CA TYR A 139 -26.74 12.68 -4.18
C TYR A 139 -25.36 13.31 -4.33
N ILE A 140 -25.28 14.65 -4.30
CA ILE A 140 -24.02 15.40 -4.26
C ILE A 140 -23.23 15.04 -3.00
N GLU A 141 -23.90 15.06 -1.85
CA GLU A 141 -23.29 14.71 -0.55
C GLU A 141 -22.74 13.28 -0.56
N LEU A 142 -23.56 12.30 -0.95
CA LEU A 142 -23.14 10.91 -1.05
C LEU A 142 -21.92 10.73 -1.95
N VAL A 143 -21.95 11.31 -3.15
CA VAL A 143 -20.84 11.21 -4.12
C VAL A 143 -19.57 11.86 -3.55
N CYS A 144 -19.67 12.99 -2.89
CA CYS A 144 -18.50 13.60 -2.22
C CYS A 144 -17.93 12.68 -1.14
N HIS A 145 -18.78 12.05 -0.32
CA HIS A 145 -18.32 11.11 0.71
C HIS A 145 -17.62 9.89 0.11
N ILE A 146 -18.19 9.28 -0.95
CA ILE A 146 -17.54 8.17 -1.66
C ILE A 146 -16.17 8.60 -2.21
N LEU A 147 -16.10 9.76 -2.89
CA LEU A 147 -14.85 10.24 -3.45
C LEU A 147 -13.79 10.50 -2.37
N GLN A 148 -14.15 11.15 -1.27
CA GLN A 148 -13.22 11.42 -0.17
C GLN A 148 -12.74 10.12 0.49
N LYS A 149 -13.67 9.24 0.86
CA LYS A 149 -13.37 8.01 1.61
C LYS A 149 -12.57 7.02 0.78
N ASP A 150 -13.05 6.70 -0.44
CA ASP A 150 -12.60 5.52 -1.17
C ASP A 150 -11.48 5.84 -2.17
N PHE A 151 -11.29 7.12 -2.51
CA PHE A 151 -10.33 7.53 -3.52
C PHE A 151 -9.28 8.50 -2.96
N ILE A 152 -9.68 9.62 -2.36
CA ILE A 152 -8.75 10.69 -1.97
C ILE A 152 -8.06 10.37 -0.65
N ASN A 153 -8.82 10.04 0.40
CA ASN A 153 -8.23 9.73 1.70
C ASN A 153 -7.38 8.45 1.64
N LYS A 154 -7.80 7.47 0.84
CA LYS A 154 -7.03 6.25 0.64
C LYS A 154 -5.69 6.50 -0.04
N GLU A 155 -5.63 7.35 -1.07
CA GLU A 155 -4.37 7.73 -1.73
C GLU A 155 -3.45 8.53 -0.78
N ALA A 156 -4.02 9.49 -0.04
CA ALA A 156 -3.28 10.24 0.96
C ALA A 156 -2.73 9.34 2.08
N GLU A 157 -3.51 8.38 2.54
CA GLU A 157 -3.08 7.41 3.55
C GLU A 157 -2.01 6.46 3.01
N ASN A 158 -2.15 5.97 1.76
CA ASN A 158 -1.12 5.17 1.11
C ASN A 158 0.22 5.91 1.01
N ASN A 159 0.18 7.18 0.61
CA ASN A 159 1.37 8.02 0.54
C ASN A 159 1.97 8.27 1.92
N ARG A 160 1.14 8.49 2.94
CA ARG A 160 1.58 8.63 4.33
C ARG A 160 2.29 7.38 4.84
N ILE A 161 1.73 6.19 4.56
CA ILE A 161 2.35 4.92 4.93
C ILE A 161 3.72 4.78 4.26
N LYS A 162 3.83 5.07 2.97
CA LYS A 162 5.10 5.05 2.24
C LYS A 162 6.16 5.96 2.86
N GLU A 163 5.80 7.20 3.17
CA GLU A 163 6.73 8.15 3.79
C GLU A 163 7.18 7.70 5.18
N MET A 164 6.28 7.15 5.99
CA MET A 164 6.63 6.58 7.29
C MET A 164 7.60 5.39 7.16
N VAL A 165 7.36 4.49 6.21
CA VAL A 165 8.25 3.35 5.93
C VAL A 165 9.61 3.87 5.47
N LYS A 166 9.65 4.81 4.54
CA LYS A 166 10.89 5.43 4.05
C LYS A 166 11.72 6.08 5.16
N GLN A 167 11.08 6.85 6.01
CA GLN A 167 11.75 7.49 7.16
C GLN A 167 12.33 6.45 8.10
N ARG A 168 11.56 5.45 8.50
CA ARG A 168 12.00 4.39 9.43
C ARG A 168 13.24 3.65 8.90
N TYR A 169 13.24 3.25 7.63
CA TYR A 169 14.38 2.53 7.05
C TYR A 169 15.59 3.43 6.82
N SER A 170 15.38 4.74 6.57
CA SER A 170 16.47 5.72 6.53
C SER A 170 17.15 5.88 7.89
N GLU A 171 16.39 5.93 8.97
CA GLU A 171 16.91 5.96 10.35
C GLU A 171 17.67 4.68 10.71
N LEU A 172 17.17 3.50 10.29
CA LEU A 172 17.87 2.22 10.48
C LEU A 172 19.21 2.18 9.74
N ALA A 173 19.29 2.76 8.53
CA ALA A 173 20.54 2.84 7.79
C ALA A 173 21.62 3.65 8.54
N LEU A 174 21.23 4.71 9.23
CA LEU A 174 22.14 5.58 9.99
C LEU A 174 22.57 4.92 11.31
N ASN A 175 21.64 4.36 12.07
CA ASN A 175 21.88 3.84 13.42
C ASN A 175 22.61 2.50 13.45
N SER A 176 22.58 1.73 12.37
CA SER A 176 23.27 0.44 12.28
C SER A 176 24.81 0.52 12.37
N ASN A 177 25.39 1.73 12.28
CA ASN A 177 26.82 1.96 12.50
C ASN A 177 27.19 2.20 13.96
N GLU A 178 26.25 2.62 14.82
CA GLU A 178 26.51 2.90 16.23
C GLU A 178 26.41 1.67 17.14
N LEU A 179 25.65 0.67 16.73
CA LEU A 179 25.42 -0.55 17.52
C LEU A 179 26.58 -1.55 17.53
N LYS A 180 27.62 -1.34 16.71
CA LYS A 180 28.83 -2.20 16.65
C LYS A 180 29.99 -1.65 17.49
N SER A 181 29.88 -0.48 18.11
CA SER A 181 30.99 0.13 18.89
C SER A 181 31.05 -0.26 20.36
N ASP A 182 30.03 -0.93 20.92
CA ASP A 182 29.97 -1.31 22.33
C ASP A 182 30.16 -2.82 22.56
N SER A 183 31.18 -3.41 21.93
CA SER A 183 31.69 -4.73 22.30
C SER A 183 33.17 -4.65 22.63
N CYS A 184 33.48 -4.07 23.77
CA CYS A 184 34.72 -4.30 24.43
C CYS A 184 34.46 -4.64 25.92
N CYS A 185 34.83 -5.84 26.25
CA CYS A 185 35.00 -6.45 27.57
C CYS A 185 35.05 -5.48 28.75
N ASP A 186 34.24 -5.67 29.78
CA ASP A 186 34.79 -6.23 31.02
C ASP A 186 33.72 -6.54 32.09
N THR A 187 34.03 -7.57 32.80
CA THR A 187 33.32 -8.20 33.90
C THR A 187 33.19 -7.31 35.13
N THR A 188 32.07 -7.32 35.77
CA THR A 188 31.75 -7.63 37.17
C THR A 188 30.62 -6.77 37.74
N PRO A 189 29.79 -7.31 38.63
CA PRO A 189 28.59 -6.63 39.11
C PRO A 189 28.87 -5.83 40.38
N VAL A 190 28.39 -4.59 40.43
CA VAL A 190 28.26 -3.88 41.70
C VAL A 190 26.81 -3.40 41.86
N VAL A 191 26.15 -4.00 42.83
CA VAL A 191 24.91 -3.52 43.44
C VAL A 191 25.24 -2.27 44.26
N GLN A 192 24.52 -1.15 44.04
CA GLN A 192 24.12 -0.28 45.16
C GLN A 192 22.97 0.64 44.78
N SER A 193 21.99 0.61 45.64
CA SER A 193 20.80 1.46 45.76
C SER A 193 21.15 2.95 45.96
N ASN A 194 20.34 3.88 45.37
CA ASN A 194 19.63 4.88 46.16
C ASN A 194 18.64 5.72 45.37
N LYS A 195 17.54 6.03 46.04
CA LYS A 195 16.37 6.79 45.62
C LYS A 195 16.69 8.28 45.40
N SER A 196 16.08 8.92 44.43
CA SER A 196 15.35 10.17 44.68
C SER A 196 14.47 10.56 43.45
N ASN A 197 13.27 11.02 43.75
CA ASN A 197 12.19 11.49 42.89
C ASN A 197 12.57 12.71 42.04
N SER A 198 12.12 12.73 40.79
CA SER A 198 11.30 13.87 40.27
C SER A 198 10.79 13.49 38.89
N GLY A 199 9.45 13.67 38.71
CA GLY A 199 8.76 13.29 37.52
C GLY A 199 9.01 14.24 36.37
N CYS A 200 9.03 13.68 35.18
CA CYS A 200 8.67 14.37 33.95
C CYS A 200 8.21 13.33 32.93
N CYS A 201 7.21 13.67 32.15
CA CYS A 201 6.49 12.85 31.20
C CYS A 201 7.42 12.00 30.34
N THR A 202 7.46 10.71 30.57
CA THR A 202 8.09 9.74 29.68
C THR A 202 7.12 9.39 28.57
N VAL A 203 7.38 9.89 27.37
CA VAL A 203 6.92 9.28 26.14
C VAL A 203 7.48 7.85 26.12
N PRO A 204 6.69 6.80 25.86
CA PRO A 204 7.21 5.45 25.77
C PRO A 204 8.30 5.42 24.69
N ALA A 205 9.52 5.06 25.07
CA ALA A 205 10.58 4.81 24.11
C ALA A 205 10.13 3.72 23.13
N ALA A 206 10.31 3.95 21.85
CA ALA A 206 10.07 2.96 20.81
C ALA A 206 10.82 1.66 21.16
N PRO A 207 10.22 0.48 20.99
CA PRO A 207 10.86 -0.77 21.33
C PRO A 207 12.16 -0.92 20.53
N SER A 208 13.25 -1.06 21.24
CA SER A 208 14.59 -1.27 20.72
C SER A 208 14.66 -2.55 19.86
N ASN A 209 15.67 -2.65 19.01
CA ASN A 209 16.14 -3.71 18.09
C ASN A 209 15.73 -5.20 18.30
N LYS A 210 15.05 -5.55 19.38
CA LYS A 210 14.53 -6.91 19.62
C LYS A 210 13.41 -7.34 18.68
N VAL A 211 12.72 -6.41 18.04
CA VAL A 211 11.54 -6.67 17.19
C VAL A 211 11.92 -7.39 15.89
N PHE A 212 13.05 -7.04 15.29
CA PHE A 212 13.49 -7.68 14.04
C PHE A 212 14.06 -9.09 14.25
N SER A 213 14.57 -9.41 15.44
CA SER A 213 15.14 -10.75 15.74
C SER A 213 14.10 -11.88 15.81
N ILE A 214 12.80 -11.56 15.97
CA ILE A 214 11.72 -12.56 16.07
C ILE A 214 11.42 -13.20 14.71
N MET A 215 11.66 -12.48 13.61
CA MET A 215 11.34 -12.92 12.25
C MET A 215 12.56 -13.40 11.47
N SER A 216 13.76 -12.91 11.82
CA SER A 216 14.95 -13.10 11.00
C SER A 216 15.37 -14.56 10.92
N GLU A 217 15.72 -14.98 9.71
CA GLU A 217 16.39 -16.26 9.44
C GLU A 217 17.91 -16.12 9.61
N ASP A 218 18.58 -17.24 9.86
CA ASP A 218 20.04 -17.29 10.00
C ASP A 218 20.73 -17.32 8.62
N TYR A 219 21.14 -16.16 8.16
CA TYR A 219 21.90 -15.99 6.92
C TYR A 219 23.37 -16.41 7.01
N SER A 220 23.92 -16.58 8.23
CA SER A 220 25.37 -16.73 8.46
C SER A 220 26.00 -17.93 7.73
N LYS A 221 25.19 -18.92 7.34
CA LYS A 221 25.62 -20.13 6.65
C LYS A 221 25.59 -20.02 5.12
N LEU A 222 25.02 -18.93 4.59
CA LEU A 222 24.89 -18.75 3.15
C LEU A 222 26.17 -18.16 2.55
N LYS A 223 26.56 -18.67 1.38
CA LYS A 223 27.60 -18.01 0.60
C LYS A 223 27.14 -16.60 0.24
N GLY A 224 28.05 -15.65 0.27
CA GLY A 224 27.71 -14.27 -0.02
C GLY A 224 27.23 -13.46 1.19
N TYR A 225 26.92 -14.09 2.32
CA TYR A 225 26.53 -13.39 3.53
C TYR A 225 27.51 -12.26 3.91
N GLU A 226 26.96 -11.08 4.18
CA GLU A 226 27.74 -9.91 4.60
C GLU A 226 27.14 -9.33 5.91
N PRO A 227 27.86 -9.51 7.05
CA PRO A 227 27.34 -9.05 8.35
C PRO A 227 27.02 -7.55 8.41
N ASP A 228 27.72 -6.71 7.59
CA ASP A 228 27.47 -5.28 7.53
C ASP A 228 26.21 -4.93 6.69
N ALA A 229 25.74 -5.87 5.88
CA ALA A 229 24.51 -5.75 5.09
C ALA A 229 23.30 -6.38 5.78
N ASP A 230 23.51 -7.26 6.76
CA ASP A 230 22.42 -7.90 7.49
C ASP A 230 21.84 -6.95 8.53
N LEU A 231 20.60 -6.54 8.31
CA LEU A 231 19.85 -5.65 9.21
C LEU A 231 18.91 -6.42 10.14
N GLY A 232 18.86 -7.74 10.05
CA GLY A 232 17.92 -8.60 10.76
C GLY A 232 16.44 -8.33 10.42
N ALA A 233 16.17 -7.73 9.26
CA ALA A 233 14.83 -7.30 8.84
C ALA A 233 14.13 -8.29 7.88
N GLY A 234 14.81 -9.33 7.41
CA GLY A 234 14.24 -10.37 6.57
C GLY A 234 13.33 -11.32 7.34
N CYS A 235 12.35 -11.89 6.68
CA CYS A 235 11.42 -12.86 7.26
C CYS A 235 11.48 -14.24 6.59
N GLY A 236 12.41 -14.44 5.65
CA GLY A 236 12.63 -15.67 4.94
C GLY A 236 13.96 -15.64 4.18
N LEU A 237 14.22 -16.66 3.37
CA LEU A 237 15.41 -16.80 2.54
C LEU A 237 15.00 -17.00 1.06
N PRO A 238 14.45 -15.94 0.39
CA PRO A 238 13.89 -16.08 -0.94
C PRO A 238 14.93 -16.59 -1.95
N THR A 239 16.18 -16.21 -1.82
CA THR A 239 17.28 -16.63 -2.69
C THR A 239 17.47 -18.15 -2.74
N GLN A 240 17.19 -18.88 -1.65
CA GLN A 240 17.29 -20.35 -1.61
C GLN A 240 16.22 -21.05 -2.47
N TYR A 241 15.08 -20.41 -2.68
CA TYR A 241 13.94 -20.97 -3.42
C TYR A 241 13.80 -20.35 -4.81
N ALA A 242 14.57 -19.30 -5.10
CA ALA A 242 14.47 -18.55 -6.34
C ALA A 242 14.95 -19.30 -7.57
N GLY A 243 15.71 -20.40 -7.42
CA GLY A 243 16.21 -21.16 -8.55
C GLY A 243 17.10 -20.33 -9.50
N ILE A 244 17.86 -19.40 -8.94
CA ILE A 244 18.80 -18.53 -9.65
C ILE A 244 19.86 -19.38 -10.37
N ARG A 245 20.24 -19.00 -11.58
CA ARG A 245 21.22 -19.70 -12.42
C ARG A 245 22.39 -18.80 -12.77
N GLU A 246 23.50 -19.41 -13.09
CA GLU A 246 24.67 -18.69 -13.62
C GLU A 246 24.29 -17.90 -14.88
N GLY A 247 24.65 -16.62 -14.91
CA GLY A 247 24.34 -15.70 -16.00
C GLY A 247 23.02 -14.96 -15.91
N ASP A 248 22.15 -15.28 -14.95
CA ASP A 248 20.87 -14.60 -14.78
C ASP A 248 21.02 -13.10 -14.43
N THR A 249 20.04 -12.32 -14.84
CA THR A 249 19.79 -10.95 -14.34
C THR A 249 18.77 -11.04 -13.21
N VAL A 250 19.20 -10.80 -11.99
CA VAL A 250 18.34 -10.85 -10.78
C VAL A 250 18.08 -9.44 -10.26
N VAL A 251 16.83 -9.18 -9.90
CA VAL A 251 16.42 -7.93 -9.22
C VAL A 251 15.97 -8.24 -7.81
N ASP A 252 16.53 -7.50 -6.85
CA ASP A 252 16.12 -7.53 -5.44
C ASP A 252 15.31 -6.26 -5.12
N LEU A 253 14.04 -6.45 -4.77
CA LEU A 253 13.10 -5.37 -4.44
C LEU A 253 13.11 -5.08 -2.94
N GLY A 254 13.47 -3.84 -2.57
CA GLY A 254 13.71 -3.44 -1.20
C GLY A 254 15.04 -4.02 -0.70
N SER A 255 16.09 -3.87 -1.50
CA SER A 255 17.40 -4.53 -1.28
C SER A 255 18.11 -4.12 0.01
N GLY A 256 17.64 -3.04 0.69
CA GLY A 256 18.27 -2.54 1.90
C GLY A 256 19.78 -2.33 1.74
N ALA A 257 20.57 -2.86 2.66
CA ALA A 257 22.03 -2.77 2.62
C ALA A 257 22.72 -3.81 1.70
N GLY A 258 21.92 -4.63 0.96
CA GLY A 258 22.40 -5.51 -0.11
C GLY A 258 22.61 -6.96 0.25
N ASN A 259 22.16 -7.45 1.40
CA ASN A 259 22.48 -8.83 1.85
C ASN A 259 21.99 -9.90 0.87
N ASP A 260 20.70 -9.87 0.47
CA ASP A 260 20.16 -10.82 -0.51
C ASP A 260 20.79 -10.65 -1.90
N CYS A 261 21.17 -9.42 -2.29
CA CYS A 261 21.93 -9.16 -3.52
C CYS A 261 23.30 -9.88 -3.52
N PHE A 262 24.02 -9.87 -2.40
CA PHE A 262 25.34 -10.53 -2.31
C PHE A 262 25.20 -12.03 -2.34
N ILE A 263 24.17 -12.61 -1.74
CA ILE A 263 23.86 -14.03 -1.79
C ILE A 263 23.49 -14.42 -3.23
N ALA A 264 22.59 -13.70 -3.87
CA ALA A 264 22.19 -13.92 -5.26
C ALA A 264 23.40 -13.82 -6.22
N ARG A 265 24.38 -12.94 -5.92
CA ARG A 265 25.61 -12.80 -6.71
C ARG A 265 26.45 -14.07 -6.75
N GLU A 266 26.49 -14.81 -5.65
CA GLU A 266 27.23 -16.09 -5.63
C GLU A 266 26.60 -17.13 -6.57
N GLU A 267 25.28 -17.10 -6.76
CA GLU A 267 24.55 -18.00 -7.64
C GLU A 267 24.66 -17.58 -9.12
N VAL A 268 24.52 -16.29 -9.45
CA VAL A 268 24.60 -15.82 -10.85
C VAL A 268 26.02 -15.82 -11.40
N GLY A 269 27.04 -15.89 -10.56
CA GLY A 269 28.44 -15.87 -10.97
C GLY A 269 28.90 -14.52 -11.53
N GLU A 270 30.03 -14.51 -12.24
CA GLU A 270 30.61 -13.27 -12.79
C GLU A 270 29.91 -12.81 -14.07
N THR A 271 29.24 -13.71 -14.77
CA THR A 271 28.54 -13.45 -16.03
C THR A 271 27.13 -12.93 -15.85
N GLY A 272 26.53 -13.15 -14.66
CA GLY A 272 25.21 -12.63 -14.32
C GLY A 272 25.24 -11.18 -13.84
N ARG A 273 24.06 -10.62 -13.57
CA ARG A 273 23.88 -9.24 -13.10
C ARG A 273 22.91 -9.20 -11.95
N ILE A 274 23.24 -8.44 -10.90
CA ILE A 274 22.36 -8.15 -9.77
C ILE A 274 21.98 -6.69 -9.76
N ILE A 275 20.71 -6.40 -9.55
CA ILE A 275 20.18 -5.05 -9.41
C ILE A 275 19.39 -4.98 -8.12
N GLY A 276 19.89 -4.26 -7.12
CA GLY A 276 19.15 -3.94 -5.90
C GLY A 276 18.36 -2.63 -6.07
N ILE A 277 17.09 -2.63 -5.71
CA ILE A 277 16.25 -1.43 -5.74
C ILE A 277 15.76 -1.15 -4.33
N ASP A 278 15.97 0.08 -3.86
CA ASP A 278 15.45 0.55 -2.59
C ASP A 278 15.08 2.03 -2.69
N PHE A 279 14.06 2.48 -1.98
CA PHE A 279 13.61 3.87 -2.00
C PHE A 279 14.33 4.75 -0.96
N SER A 280 15.09 4.13 -0.04
CA SER A 280 15.90 4.83 0.97
C SER A 280 17.30 5.13 0.45
N HIS A 281 17.59 6.42 0.30
CA HIS A 281 18.92 6.87 -0.11
C HIS A 281 20.03 6.32 0.81
N GLY A 282 19.80 6.31 2.13
CA GLY A 282 20.77 5.80 3.10
C GLY A 282 21.05 4.30 2.94
N MET A 283 20.04 3.50 2.59
CA MET A 283 20.21 2.08 2.29
C MET A 283 21.03 1.87 1.02
N ILE A 284 20.72 2.59 -0.05
CA ILE A 284 21.46 2.52 -1.32
C ILE A 284 22.94 2.89 -1.14
N GLU A 285 23.23 3.97 -0.38
CA GLU A 285 24.62 4.32 -0.08
C GLU A 285 25.37 3.24 0.72
N LYS A 286 24.70 2.65 1.71
CA LYS A 286 25.27 1.58 2.50
C LYS A 286 25.53 0.34 1.65
N ALA A 287 24.57 -0.05 0.81
CA ALA A 287 24.72 -1.17 -0.13
C ALA A 287 25.89 -0.96 -1.10
N ARG A 288 26.04 0.24 -1.66
CA ARG A 288 27.18 0.60 -2.53
C ARG A 288 28.53 0.51 -1.80
N LYS A 289 28.59 0.96 -0.54
CA LYS A 289 29.81 0.83 0.29
C LYS A 289 30.16 -0.63 0.52
N ASN A 290 29.19 -1.46 0.85
CA ASN A 290 29.38 -2.91 1.04
C ASN A 290 29.86 -3.59 -0.25
N THR A 291 29.28 -3.24 -1.39
CA THR A 291 29.69 -3.75 -2.72
C THR A 291 31.13 -3.38 -3.04
N ALA A 292 31.53 -2.13 -2.81
CA ALA A 292 32.90 -1.68 -3.04
C ALA A 292 33.89 -2.43 -2.15
N LYS A 293 33.56 -2.67 -0.86
CA LYS A 293 34.35 -3.45 0.08
C LYS A 293 34.59 -4.87 -0.41
N ARG A 294 33.60 -5.50 -1.07
CA ARG A 294 33.67 -6.86 -1.59
C ARG A 294 34.29 -6.94 -2.99
N GLY A 295 34.46 -5.83 -3.67
CA GLY A 295 35.06 -5.76 -5.00
C GLY A 295 34.17 -6.31 -6.12
N PHE A 296 32.86 -6.48 -5.92
CA PHE A 296 31.92 -6.93 -6.94
C PHE A 296 31.71 -5.87 -8.02
N LYS A 297 31.70 -6.28 -9.29
CA LYS A 297 31.55 -5.39 -10.45
C LYS A 297 30.21 -5.53 -11.17
N ASN A 298 29.47 -6.59 -10.88
CA ASN A 298 28.21 -6.95 -11.52
C ASN A 298 27.00 -6.79 -10.61
N ILE A 299 27.14 -5.97 -9.56
CA ILE A 299 26.03 -5.53 -8.69
C ILE A 299 25.82 -4.03 -8.85
N GLU A 300 24.59 -3.63 -9.08
CA GLU A 300 24.16 -2.25 -9.20
C GLU A 300 23.06 -1.97 -8.18
N PHE A 301 23.05 -0.78 -7.57
CA PHE A 301 21.98 -0.33 -6.68
C PHE A 301 21.33 0.94 -7.20
N ILE A 302 20.00 0.92 -7.33
CA ILE A 302 19.18 2.00 -7.88
C ILE A 302 18.23 2.49 -6.80
N GLU A 303 18.25 3.80 -6.53
CA GLU A 303 17.20 4.42 -5.71
C GLU A 303 15.92 4.50 -6.54
N GLY A 304 14.84 3.84 -6.05
CA GLY A 304 13.60 3.75 -6.80
C GLY A 304 12.43 3.19 -6.00
N ASP A 305 11.22 3.46 -6.49
CA ASP A 305 9.96 2.95 -5.93
C ASP A 305 9.60 1.62 -6.62
N ILE A 306 9.37 0.56 -5.84
CA ILE A 306 9.00 -0.75 -6.36
C ILE A 306 7.57 -0.82 -6.93
N GLU A 307 6.73 0.18 -6.66
CA GLU A 307 5.45 0.36 -7.36
C GLU A 307 5.61 0.97 -8.77
N ASN A 308 6.82 1.40 -9.13
CA ASN A 308 7.19 1.89 -10.45
C ASN A 308 8.66 1.55 -10.71
N ILE A 309 8.94 0.27 -10.94
CA ILE A 309 10.31 -0.27 -11.06
C ILE A 309 11.07 0.43 -12.21
N PRO A 310 12.23 1.07 -11.94
CA PRO A 310 12.96 1.86 -12.95
C PRO A 310 13.76 0.98 -13.92
N LEU A 311 13.15 -0.08 -14.43
CA LEU A 311 13.73 -1.02 -15.39
C LEU A 311 12.81 -1.22 -16.60
N PRO A 312 13.37 -1.54 -17.78
CA PRO A 312 12.58 -1.89 -18.95
C PRO A 312 11.73 -3.14 -18.72
N GLY A 313 10.59 -3.24 -19.41
CA GLY A 313 9.82 -4.48 -19.45
C GLY A 313 10.61 -5.64 -20.06
N SER A 314 10.35 -6.85 -19.60
CA SER A 314 10.95 -8.10 -20.11
C SER A 314 12.49 -8.08 -20.13
N SER A 315 13.11 -7.57 -19.06
CA SER A 315 14.56 -7.42 -18.96
C SER A 315 15.21 -8.29 -17.87
N VAL A 316 14.41 -8.92 -16.99
CA VAL A 316 14.85 -9.60 -15.78
C VAL A 316 14.52 -11.08 -15.83
N ASP A 317 15.45 -11.95 -15.40
CA ASP A 317 15.26 -13.39 -15.32
C ASP A 317 14.61 -13.82 -14.00
N VAL A 318 15.02 -13.21 -12.89
CA VAL A 318 14.49 -13.52 -11.56
C VAL A 318 14.26 -12.23 -10.76
N VAL A 319 13.12 -12.15 -10.11
CA VAL A 319 12.87 -11.11 -9.09
C VAL A 319 12.82 -11.76 -7.71
N VAL A 320 13.57 -11.22 -6.76
CA VAL A 320 13.50 -11.58 -5.34
C VAL A 320 13.04 -10.39 -4.50
N SER A 321 12.46 -10.68 -3.35
CA SER A 321 12.15 -9.66 -2.33
C SER A 321 12.00 -10.32 -0.97
N ASN A 322 12.35 -9.61 0.10
CA ASN A 322 12.33 -10.14 1.44
C ASN A 322 11.77 -9.15 2.46
N CYS A 323 10.55 -9.41 2.91
CA CYS A 323 9.85 -8.62 3.92
C CYS A 323 9.64 -7.13 3.54
N VAL A 324 9.25 -6.88 2.30
CA VAL A 324 9.11 -5.53 1.74
C VAL A 324 7.71 -5.26 1.21
N LEU A 325 7.11 -6.18 0.44
CA LEU A 325 5.83 -5.94 -0.20
C LEU A 325 4.70 -5.75 0.82
N ASN A 326 4.80 -6.45 1.94
CA ASN A 326 3.85 -6.33 3.06
C ASN A 326 3.85 -4.95 3.74
N LEU A 327 4.92 -4.16 3.58
CA LEU A 327 4.99 -2.78 4.10
C LEU A 327 4.14 -1.79 3.31
N LEU A 328 3.85 -2.11 2.05
CA LEU A 328 3.19 -1.22 1.11
C LEU A 328 1.73 -1.62 0.88
N PRO A 329 0.80 -0.65 0.83
CA PRO A 329 -0.62 -0.96 0.75
C PRO A 329 -1.08 -1.44 -0.64
N GLN A 330 -0.37 -1.12 -1.73
CA GLN A 330 -0.78 -1.38 -3.11
C GLN A 330 -0.04 -2.57 -3.73
N LYS A 331 -0.27 -3.77 -3.18
CA LYS A 331 0.37 -5.01 -3.65
C LYS A 331 0.07 -5.34 -5.12
N ASP A 332 -1.12 -5.00 -5.58
CA ASP A 332 -1.51 -5.18 -6.98
C ASP A 332 -0.62 -4.41 -7.96
N LYS A 333 -0.19 -3.19 -7.61
CA LYS A 333 0.74 -2.42 -8.43
C LYS A 333 2.11 -3.09 -8.46
N ILE A 334 2.59 -3.55 -7.31
CA ILE A 334 3.91 -4.17 -7.20
C ILE A 334 3.97 -5.46 -8.03
N PHE A 335 2.98 -6.36 -7.91
CA PHE A 335 2.97 -7.59 -8.68
C PHE A 335 2.82 -7.34 -10.20
N LYS A 336 2.10 -6.30 -10.62
CA LYS A 336 2.07 -5.87 -12.03
C LYS A 336 3.43 -5.38 -12.52
N GLU A 337 4.17 -4.64 -11.71
CA GLU A 337 5.52 -4.18 -12.05
C GLU A 337 6.52 -5.34 -12.10
N ILE A 338 6.44 -6.29 -11.15
CA ILE A 338 7.21 -7.54 -11.20
C ILE A 338 6.92 -8.29 -12.50
N TYR A 339 5.63 -8.44 -12.85
CA TYR A 339 5.23 -9.09 -14.10
C TYR A 339 5.75 -8.35 -15.34
N ARG A 340 5.72 -7.02 -15.32
CA ARG A 340 6.19 -6.19 -16.44
C ARG A 340 7.69 -6.38 -16.70
N VAL A 341 8.53 -6.35 -15.64
CA VAL A 341 9.99 -6.40 -15.80
C VAL A 341 10.51 -7.80 -16.09
N LEU A 342 9.84 -8.84 -15.66
CA LEU A 342 10.21 -10.23 -15.93
C LEU A 342 10.11 -10.55 -17.42
N LYS A 343 11.11 -11.27 -17.95
CA LYS A 343 11.07 -11.89 -19.28
C LYS A 343 9.94 -12.91 -19.36
N PRO A 344 9.48 -13.32 -20.56
CA PRO A 344 8.63 -14.50 -20.71
C PRO A 344 9.28 -15.73 -20.06
N GLU A 345 8.49 -16.57 -19.40
CA GLU A 345 8.92 -17.75 -18.63
C GLU A 345 9.81 -17.48 -17.41
N ALA A 346 10.20 -16.24 -17.18
CA ALA A 346 10.91 -15.83 -15.97
C ALA A 346 9.98 -15.84 -14.74
N HIS A 347 10.55 -15.80 -13.55
CA HIS A 347 9.81 -16.01 -12.32
C HIS A 347 10.25 -15.08 -11.20
N PHE A 348 9.44 -15.04 -10.14
CA PHE A 348 9.81 -14.38 -8.90
C PHE A 348 9.84 -15.35 -7.73
N CYS A 349 10.56 -14.99 -6.69
CA CYS A 349 10.51 -15.58 -5.36
C CYS A 349 10.49 -14.49 -4.29
N VAL A 350 9.42 -14.43 -3.52
CA VAL A 350 9.21 -13.41 -2.49
C VAL A 350 8.98 -14.08 -1.14
N SER A 351 9.69 -13.62 -0.11
CA SER A 351 9.38 -13.92 1.28
C SER A 351 8.70 -12.72 1.92
N ASP A 352 7.52 -12.92 2.50
CA ASP A 352 6.72 -11.81 3.03
C ASP A 352 5.88 -12.23 4.23
N VAL A 353 5.44 -11.25 5.02
CA VAL A 353 4.56 -11.48 6.18
C VAL A 353 3.11 -11.32 5.76
N VAL A 354 2.30 -12.31 6.08
CA VAL A 354 0.85 -12.34 5.80
C VAL A 354 0.08 -12.81 7.04
N LEU A 355 -1.24 -12.67 6.99
CA LEU A 355 -2.16 -13.19 7.99
C LEU A 355 -2.74 -14.52 7.53
N ASN A 356 -2.85 -15.49 8.45
CA ASN A 356 -3.51 -16.76 8.21
C ASN A 356 -4.56 -17.02 9.29
N GLY A 357 -5.84 -16.86 8.95
CA GLY A 357 -6.96 -16.97 9.85
C GLY A 357 -7.59 -15.64 10.25
N VAL A 358 -8.72 -15.70 10.94
CA VAL A 358 -9.50 -14.51 11.34
C VAL A 358 -9.10 -14.11 12.76
N PHE A 359 -8.68 -12.86 12.90
CA PHE A 359 -8.29 -12.26 14.18
C PHE A 359 -9.08 -10.99 14.46
N PRO A 360 -9.28 -10.61 15.75
CA PRO A 360 -9.83 -9.32 16.09
C PRO A 360 -8.98 -8.18 15.50
N GLN A 361 -9.62 -7.07 15.09
CA GLN A 361 -8.91 -5.91 14.55
C GLN A 361 -7.88 -5.37 15.55
N THR A 362 -8.22 -5.36 16.83
CA THR A 362 -7.30 -4.96 17.90
C THR A 362 -6.03 -5.82 17.97
N PHE A 363 -6.11 -7.10 17.62
CA PHE A 363 -4.92 -7.95 17.53
C PHE A 363 -4.01 -7.49 16.38
N THR A 364 -4.56 -7.28 15.19
CA THR A 364 -3.77 -6.88 14.02
C THR A 364 -3.14 -5.50 14.19
N ASP A 365 -3.90 -4.53 14.73
CA ASP A 365 -3.43 -3.17 14.97
C ASP A 365 -2.28 -3.13 16.00
N ASN A 366 -2.38 -3.91 17.07
CA ASN A 366 -1.37 -3.96 18.12
C ASN A 366 -0.18 -4.87 17.74
N ALA A 367 -0.40 -5.96 17.00
CA ALA A 367 0.66 -6.80 16.49
C ALA A 367 1.62 -6.04 15.56
N ALA A 368 1.13 -5.02 14.86
CA ALA A 368 1.95 -4.11 14.06
C ALA A 368 3.02 -3.37 14.90
N MET A 369 2.80 -3.19 16.19
CA MET A 369 3.79 -2.60 17.12
C MET A 369 4.95 -3.56 17.40
N TYR A 370 4.71 -4.86 17.42
CA TYR A 370 5.74 -5.89 17.67
C TYR A 370 6.47 -6.31 16.41
N VAL A 371 5.76 -6.40 15.32
CA VAL A 371 6.31 -6.80 14.03
C VAL A 371 6.06 -5.67 13.05
N GLY A 372 6.96 -4.73 12.98
CA GLY A 372 6.81 -3.49 12.19
C GLY A 372 6.45 -3.70 10.71
N CYS A 373 6.32 -4.95 10.28
CA CYS A 373 5.94 -5.38 8.95
C CYS A 373 4.47 -5.81 8.82
N ILE A 374 3.67 -5.81 9.90
CA ILE A 374 2.27 -6.29 9.85
C ILE A 374 1.29 -5.19 9.40
N ALA A 375 1.66 -3.92 9.50
CA ALA A 375 0.73 -2.81 9.30
C ALA A 375 -0.06 -2.86 7.98
N SER A 376 0.50 -3.45 6.93
CA SER A 376 -0.16 -3.67 5.64
C SER A 376 -0.22 -5.15 5.22
N ALA A 377 -0.05 -6.08 6.17
CA ALA A 377 -0.20 -7.51 5.92
C ALA A 377 -1.67 -7.84 5.62
N ILE A 378 -1.90 -8.62 4.57
CA ILE A 378 -3.23 -9.09 4.17
C ILE A 378 -3.33 -10.59 4.39
N GLN A 379 -4.54 -11.16 4.28
CA GLN A 379 -4.75 -12.61 4.35
C GLN A 379 -3.95 -13.32 3.25
N ILE A 380 -3.43 -14.52 3.55
CA ILE A 380 -2.64 -15.30 2.60
C ILE A 380 -3.41 -15.56 1.30
N ASP A 381 -4.70 -15.83 1.37
CA ASP A 381 -5.54 -16.07 0.19
C ASP A 381 -5.66 -14.82 -0.68
N ASP A 382 -5.83 -13.64 -0.07
CA ASP A 382 -5.86 -12.35 -0.78
C ASP A 382 -4.50 -12.06 -1.42
N TYR A 383 -3.41 -12.36 -0.71
CA TYR A 383 -2.05 -12.18 -1.24
C TYR A 383 -1.82 -13.04 -2.50
N ILE A 384 -2.20 -14.31 -2.45
CA ILE A 384 -2.12 -15.22 -3.60
C ILE A 384 -3.03 -14.77 -4.74
N GLU A 385 -4.20 -14.22 -4.42
CA GLU A 385 -5.12 -13.70 -5.44
C GLU A 385 -4.56 -12.46 -6.15
N GLU A 386 -3.86 -11.57 -5.46
CA GLU A 386 -3.17 -10.43 -6.10
C GLU A 386 -2.07 -10.90 -7.06
N ILE A 387 -1.34 -11.97 -6.72
CA ILE A 387 -0.36 -12.60 -7.62
C ILE A 387 -1.06 -13.14 -8.89
N LYS A 388 -2.18 -13.85 -8.74
CA LYS A 388 -2.96 -14.39 -9.88
C LYS A 388 -3.51 -13.28 -10.78
N LYS A 389 -4.06 -12.21 -10.18
CA LYS A 389 -4.59 -11.03 -10.90
C LYS A 389 -3.52 -10.33 -11.73
N ALA A 390 -2.27 -10.34 -11.28
CA ALA A 390 -1.14 -9.82 -12.06
C ALA A 390 -0.78 -10.67 -13.29
N GLY A 391 -1.32 -11.88 -13.41
CA GLY A 391 -1.15 -12.77 -14.56
C GLY A 391 -0.17 -13.93 -14.36
N PHE A 392 0.39 -14.08 -13.17
CA PHE A 392 1.32 -15.17 -12.86
C PHE A 392 0.65 -16.55 -12.88
N LYS A 393 1.42 -17.57 -13.25
CA LYS A 393 1.08 -18.98 -13.27
C LYS A 393 2.03 -19.77 -12.38
N PHE A 394 1.72 -21.04 -12.13
CA PHE A 394 2.56 -21.95 -11.33
C PHE A 394 2.93 -21.34 -9.97
N ILE A 395 1.93 -20.72 -9.33
CA ILE A 395 2.10 -20.08 -8.02
C ILE A 395 2.21 -21.19 -6.96
N GLU A 396 3.30 -21.17 -6.18
CA GLU A 396 3.58 -22.17 -5.16
C GLU A 396 4.11 -21.51 -3.89
N VAL A 397 3.51 -21.81 -2.75
CA VAL A 397 4.04 -21.45 -1.43
C VAL A 397 5.09 -22.50 -1.05
N LYS A 398 6.35 -22.11 -1.11
CA LYS A 398 7.51 -22.99 -0.83
C LYS A 398 7.72 -23.22 0.66
N GLN A 399 7.40 -22.22 1.48
CA GLN A 399 7.59 -22.27 2.92
C GLN A 399 6.51 -21.44 3.61
N THR A 400 6.07 -21.90 4.76
CA THR A 400 5.25 -21.12 5.71
C THR A 400 5.83 -21.31 7.11
N LYS A 401 6.02 -20.20 7.84
CA LYS A 401 6.58 -20.19 9.18
C LYS A 401 5.76 -19.26 10.07
N THR A 402 5.26 -19.75 11.19
CA THR A 402 4.57 -18.91 12.18
C THR A 402 5.56 -17.97 12.86
N ILE A 403 5.23 -16.70 12.92
CA ILE A 403 5.97 -15.69 13.68
C ILE A 403 5.43 -15.71 15.10
N ILE A 404 6.21 -16.21 16.05
CA ILE A 404 5.79 -16.35 17.45
C ILE A 404 5.86 -14.99 18.14
N LEU A 405 4.68 -14.46 18.46
CA LEU A 405 4.55 -13.24 19.27
C LEU A 405 4.67 -13.59 20.77
N PRO A 406 5.06 -12.61 21.63
CA PRO A 406 5.18 -12.84 23.08
C PRO A 406 3.87 -13.36 23.69
N ASP A 407 3.97 -14.29 24.62
CA ASP A 407 2.82 -14.91 25.27
C ASP A 407 1.91 -13.90 25.97
N ASP A 408 2.47 -12.91 26.65
CA ASP A 408 1.69 -11.85 27.30
C ASP A 408 0.81 -11.10 26.30
N PHE A 409 1.34 -10.82 25.11
CA PHE A 409 0.58 -10.17 24.02
C PHE A 409 -0.54 -11.08 23.49
N LEU A 410 -0.26 -12.38 23.30
CA LEU A 410 -1.26 -13.34 22.82
C LEU A 410 -2.42 -13.44 23.82
N HIS A 411 -2.13 -13.57 25.13
CA HIS A 411 -3.13 -13.66 26.18
C HIS A 411 -3.95 -12.37 26.37
N GLU A 412 -3.40 -11.19 26.04
CA GLU A 412 -4.14 -9.94 26.08
C GLU A 412 -5.23 -9.85 25.00
N HIS A 413 -5.02 -10.50 23.85
CA HIS A 413 -5.84 -10.30 22.65
C HIS A 413 -6.58 -11.52 22.16
N LEU A 414 -6.22 -12.73 22.59
CA LEU A 414 -6.76 -14.01 22.09
C LEU A 414 -7.15 -14.93 23.26
N ASP A 415 -8.11 -15.81 22.99
CA ASP A 415 -8.46 -16.90 23.91
C ASP A 415 -7.47 -18.07 23.82
N GLU A 416 -7.46 -18.93 24.84
CA GLU A 416 -6.54 -20.08 24.95
C GLU A 416 -6.62 -21.03 23.76
N VAL A 417 -7.80 -21.25 23.18
CA VAL A 417 -8.01 -22.15 22.03
C VAL A 417 -7.33 -21.56 20.79
N THR A 418 -7.50 -20.25 20.59
CA THR A 418 -6.88 -19.52 19.47
C THR A 418 -5.37 -19.44 19.65
N ILE A 419 -4.87 -19.21 20.86
CA ILE A 419 -3.43 -19.22 21.17
C ILE A 419 -2.82 -20.59 20.86
N GLN A 420 -3.49 -21.68 21.24
CA GLN A 420 -3.00 -23.02 20.95
C GLN A 420 -2.91 -23.28 19.44
N LYS A 421 -3.93 -22.89 18.67
CA LYS A 421 -3.88 -22.96 17.20
C LYS A 421 -2.77 -22.11 16.62
N TYR A 422 -2.60 -20.89 17.13
CA TYR A 422 -1.52 -19.99 16.73
C TYR A 422 -0.13 -20.67 16.87
N LYS A 423 0.09 -21.38 17.96
CA LYS A 423 1.38 -22.03 18.24
C LYS A 423 1.61 -23.33 17.46
N THR A 424 0.55 -24.02 16.99
CA THR A 424 0.66 -25.38 16.45
C THR A 424 0.24 -25.54 14.99
N GLU A 425 -0.59 -24.65 14.43
CA GLU A 425 -1.26 -24.86 13.14
C GLU A 425 -0.89 -23.83 12.05
N ASN A 426 0.19 -23.06 12.21
CA ASN A 426 0.53 -21.95 11.31
C ASN A 426 -0.62 -20.95 11.12
N VAL A 427 -1.45 -20.76 12.12
CA VAL A 427 -2.52 -19.77 12.17
C VAL A 427 -1.97 -18.50 12.83
N GLY A 428 -2.30 -17.32 12.32
CA GLY A 428 -1.83 -16.08 12.91
C GLY A 428 -1.00 -15.23 11.96
N VAL A 429 0.03 -14.64 12.49
CA VAL A 429 1.03 -13.93 11.69
C VAL A 429 2.04 -14.94 11.16
N VAL A 430 2.12 -15.07 9.87
CA VAL A 430 3.01 -16.06 9.24
C VAL A 430 3.92 -15.39 8.21
N SER A 431 5.14 -15.87 8.12
CA SER A 431 6.00 -15.61 6.97
C SER A 431 5.76 -16.69 5.92
N ILE A 432 5.59 -16.28 4.67
CA ILE A 432 5.52 -17.18 3.52
C ILE A 432 6.66 -16.89 2.56
N THR A 433 7.17 -17.94 1.91
CA THR A 433 7.99 -17.80 0.70
C THR A 433 7.19 -18.33 -0.47
N VAL A 434 6.91 -17.48 -1.44
CA VAL A 434 6.05 -17.78 -2.58
C VAL A 434 6.78 -17.53 -3.89
N THR A 435 6.57 -18.43 -4.87
CA THR A 435 7.08 -18.31 -6.24
C THR A 435 5.93 -18.22 -7.23
N GLY A 436 6.18 -17.60 -8.37
CA GLY A 436 5.24 -17.57 -9.49
C GLY A 436 5.97 -17.26 -10.79
N GLN A 437 5.49 -17.78 -11.90
CA GLN A 437 6.11 -17.67 -13.20
C GLN A 437 5.28 -16.83 -14.17
N LYS A 438 5.94 -16.01 -14.98
CA LYS A 438 5.32 -15.29 -16.09
C LYS A 438 5.11 -16.23 -17.26
N SER A 439 3.92 -16.19 -17.87
CA SER A 439 3.60 -16.99 -19.04
C SER A 439 4.35 -16.55 -20.31
N LEU A 440 4.43 -17.43 -21.28
CA LEU A 440 5.06 -17.23 -22.61
C LEU A 440 4.40 -16.15 -23.48
N SER A 441 3.21 -15.65 -23.14
CA SER A 441 2.39 -14.80 -24.03
C SER A 441 2.91 -13.40 -24.18
#